data_13c02b59fb164262870e507fdfbbb635
#
_entry.id   13c02b59fb164262870e507fdfbbb635
#
_cell.length_a   1.000
_cell.length_b   1.000
_cell.length_c   1.000
_cell.angle_alpha   90.00
_cell.angle_beta   90.00
_cell.angle_gamma   90.00
#
_symmetry.space_group_name_H-M   'P 1'
#
loop_
_entity.id
_entity.type
_entity.pdbx_description
1 polymer ?
#
loop_
_entity_poly.entity_id
_entity_poly.type
_entity_poly.pdbx_seq_one_letter_code
_entity_poly.pdbx_strand_id
1 'polypeptide(L)'
;MKTKRNVMTILMVLLAAFVKAGDEFPSLRVSGNQLVDDKGKAVVLHGVMDTPNRYFNGWRWQSWKATYGDEDVQPCLDYFEKLFTAITDHSQGAYCNVFRLHLDPCWTNDPAKPLVGEGGEHNISQFSSSRLTRYWARLYSKIMESALAHGLYVVIRPPGVCPNTIKVGDDYQNYLKTVWGQITKAKVLQENAGHVSIELANEPIKVRLANGSESNTAMRDFFQPIVDVIRDNGFTGIIWVPGSGWQSNYIPYDTYPIQDDNFGYAVHCYPGWYDSGSNNNDNTDKAKMLAAFKRQVPVYDTNPIIVTEIDWSPNKPGEGHYDEHGNWVNSNYGTWGTATTSGFGNAFRYIHDTLGNVSMTLQGTGLYIDIDKYLDSGIVQPAFQGVDEACGEACFKWYKEFYEASTSVEGVELDDPTMSSAKIFDLQGRRIDANHKGICIIKSDGMGKKVLKTSKCNIR
;
A
#
# COMPACT_ATOMS: atom_id res chain seq x y z
N MET A 1 40.55 56.04 9.40
CA MET A 1 40.44 54.88 8.51
C MET A 1 39.33 53.98 9.03
N LYS A 2 38.17 53.97 8.38
CA LYS A 2 37.01 53.15 8.77
C LYS A 2 36.97 51.93 7.81
N THR A 3 37.24 50.77 8.34
CA THR A 3 37.15 49.49 7.59
C THR A 3 35.69 49.05 7.57
N LYS A 4 35.09 49.04 6.40
CA LYS A 4 33.74 48.48 6.12
C LYS A 4 33.86 46.96 6.10
N ARG A 5 33.17 46.28 7.00
CA ARG A 5 32.93 44.84 6.98
C ARG A 5 31.77 44.56 6.03
N ASN A 6 32.05 43.98 4.88
CA ASN A 6 31.03 43.44 3.99
C ASN A 6 30.45 42.14 4.60
N VAL A 7 29.21 42.18 4.98
CA VAL A 7 28.43 40.99 5.32
C VAL A 7 27.89 40.43 4.01
N MET A 8 28.45 39.33 3.58
CA MET A 8 27.96 38.58 2.43
C MET A 8 26.81 37.72 2.89
N THR A 9 25.59 38.15 2.61
CA THR A 9 24.38 37.36 2.83
C THR A 9 24.34 36.26 1.76
N ILE A 10 24.60 35.04 2.15
CA ILE A 10 24.41 33.86 1.30
C ILE A 10 22.90 33.63 1.20
N LEU A 11 22.33 34.00 0.07
CA LEU A 11 20.97 33.67 -0.30
C LEU A 11 20.98 32.18 -0.71
N MET A 12 20.53 31.28 0.19
CA MET A 12 20.21 29.91 -0.19
C MET A 12 19.01 29.95 -1.10
N VAL A 13 19.24 29.86 -2.40
CA VAL A 13 18.20 29.56 -3.38
C VAL A 13 17.91 28.07 -3.25
N LEU A 14 16.80 27.73 -2.61
CA LEU A 14 16.18 26.43 -2.77
C LEU A 14 15.86 26.28 -4.27
N LEU A 15 16.68 25.52 -4.98
CA LEU A 15 16.28 24.94 -6.25
C LEU A 15 15.20 23.89 -5.91
N ALA A 16 13.94 24.31 -5.96
CA ALA A 16 12.87 23.37 -6.22
C ALA A 16 13.23 22.72 -7.57
N ALA A 17 13.59 21.44 -7.54
CA ALA A 17 13.71 20.66 -8.75
C ALA A 17 12.34 20.69 -9.43
N PHE A 18 12.21 21.50 -10.49
CA PHE A 18 11.05 21.43 -11.35
C PHE A 18 11.02 20.01 -11.91
N VAL A 19 10.08 19.20 -11.43
CA VAL A 19 9.63 18.00 -12.12
C VAL A 19 9.34 18.46 -13.55
N LYS A 20 10.03 17.87 -14.51
CA LYS A 20 9.82 18.12 -15.92
C LYS A 20 8.33 17.97 -16.18
N ALA A 21 7.69 19.00 -16.73
CA ALA A 21 6.31 18.92 -17.20
C ALA A 21 6.21 17.76 -18.21
N GLY A 22 5.62 16.65 -17.78
CA GLY A 22 5.49 15.41 -18.57
C GLY A 22 4.70 14.34 -17.85
N ASP A 23 4.90 14.14 -16.56
CA ASP A 23 4.13 13.16 -15.80
C ASP A 23 3.17 13.90 -14.87
N GLU A 24 1.91 14.04 -15.30
CA GLU A 24 0.83 14.51 -14.44
C GLU A 24 0.67 13.54 -13.28
N PHE A 25 0.61 14.05 -12.05
CA PHE A 25 0.24 13.29 -10.86
C PHE A 25 -1.29 13.37 -10.71
N PRO A 26 -2.07 12.48 -11.37
CA PRO A 26 -3.51 12.64 -11.49
C PRO A 26 -4.25 12.27 -10.22
N SER A 27 -5.41 12.88 -10.01
CA SER A 27 -6.31 12.47 -8.94
C SER A 27 -6.92 11.11 -9.22
N LEU A 28 -7.05 10.28 -8.19
CA LEU A 28 -7.64 8.94 -8.30
C LEU A 28 -9.06 8.90 -7.72
N ARG A 29 -9.87 8.06 -8.33
CA ARG A 29 -11.21 7.70 -7.83
C ARG A 29 -11.52 6.24 -8.16
N VAL A 30 -12.55 5.71 -7.54
CA VAL A 30 -13.08 4.39 -7.85
C VAL A 30 -14.05 4.45 -9.03
N SER A 31 -13.99 3.48 -9.92
CA SER A 31 -14.93 3.28 -11.01
C SER A 31 -15.17 1.79 -11.24
N GLY A 32 -16.29 1.28 -10.74
CA GLY A 32 -16.51 -0.16 -10.68
C GLY A 32 -15.44 -0.83 -9.83
N ASN A 33 -14.81 -1.86 -10.36
CA ASN A 33 -13.76 -2.59 -9.65
C ASN A 33 -12.33 -2.05 -9.92
N GLN A 34 -12.19 -0.81 -10.39
CA GLN A 34 -10.89 -0.23 -10.72
C GLN A 34 -10.65 1.10 -10.01
N LEU A 35 -9.38 1.40 -9.74
CA LEU A 35 -8.92 2.76 -9.58
C LEU A 35 -8.78 3.37 -10.97
N VAL A 36 -9.24 4.59 -11.13
CA VAL A 36 -9.06 5.35 -12.37
C VAL A 36 -8.57 6.77 -12.07
N ASP A 37 -7.81 7.31 -13.00
CA ASP A 37 -7.41 8.72 -12.98
C ASP A 37 -8.58 9.63 -13.42
N ASP A 38 -8.34 10.94 -13.49
CA ASP A 38 -9.28 11.95 -13.94
C ASP A 38 -9.66 11.81 -15.42
N LYS A 39 -8.83 11.14 -16.23
CA LYS A 39 -9.08 10.79 -17.62
C LYS A 39 -9.83 9.45 -17.78
N GLY A 40 -10.09 8.74 -16.69
CA GLY A 40 -10.73 7.43 -16.69
C GLY A 40 -9.79 6.27 -17.04
N LYS A 41 -8.47 6.48 -17.08
CA LYS A 41 -7.47 5.43 -17.29
C LYS A 41 -7.32 4.63 -16.00
N ALA A 42 -7.31 3.31 -16.10
CA ALA A 42 -7.08 2.45 -14.96
C ALA A 42 -5.65 2.60 -14.41
N VAL A 43 -5.56 2.67 -13.09
CA VAL A 43 -4.31 2.81 -12.34
C VAL A 43 -4.17 1.66 -11.37
N VAL A 44 -2.97 1.11 -11.26
CA VAL A 44 -2.61 0.12 -10.24
C VAL A 44 -1.39 0.65 -9.49
N LEU A 45 -1.44 0.57 -8.16
CA LEU A 45 -0.43 1.16 -7.30
C LEU A 45 0.53 0.09 -6.78
N HIS A 46 1.82 0.44 -6.76
CA HIS A 46 2.89 -0.41 -6.26
C HIS A 46 3.77 0.40 -5.31
N GLY A 47 4.00 -0.11 -4.12
CA GLY A 47 4.83 0.60 -3.18
C GLY A 47 5.17 -0.18 -1.93
N VAL A 48 5.36 0.57 -0.89
CA VAL A 48 5.81 0.06 0.42
C VAL A 48 5.08 0.78 1.54
N MET A 49 5.21 0.22 2.74
CA MET A 49 4.85 0.93 3.95
C MET A 49 6.09 1.18 4.82
N ASP A 50 5.99 2.17 5.66
CA ASP A 50 6.86 2.36 6.82
C ASP A 50 6.09 3.09 7.91
N THR A 51 6.63 3.07 9.11
CA THR A 51 5.98 3.67 10.26
C THR A 51 6.92 4.66 10.93
N PRO A 52 6.42 5.80 11.42
CA PRO A 52 7.19 6.72 12.24
C PRO A 52 7.48 6.15 13.64
N ASN A 53 7.65 4.84 13.74
CA ASN A 53 8.04 4.09 14.92
C ASN A 53 9.36 3.39 14.65
N ARG A 54 10.37 3.70 15.41
CA ARG A 54 11.71 3.15 15.23
C ARG A 54 11.84 1.67 15.38
N TYR A 55 11.03 1.06 16.21
CA TYR A 55 11.04 -0.37 16.38
C TYR A 55 10.81 -1.09 15.06
N PHE A 56 9.77 -0.67 14.31
CA PHE A 56 9.42 -1.28 13.03
C PHE A 56 10.33 -0.87 11.88
N ASN A 57 11.02 0.27 11.96
CA ASN A 57 11.94 0.72 10.91
C ASN A 57 13.42 0.43 11.20
N GLY A 58 13.71 -0.47 12.13
CA GLY A 58 15.07 -0.91 12.44
C GLY A 58 15.93 0.12 13.16
N TRP A 59 15.35 1.01 13.93
CA TRP A 59 16.05 2.02 14.74
C TRP A 59 16.82 3.08 13.93
N ARG A 60 16.44 3.28 12.67
CA ARG A 60 17.25 4.04 11.71
C ARG A 60 17.32 5.54 11.94
N TRP A 61 16.39 6.12 12.64
CA TRP A 61 16.41 7.58 12.84
C TRP A 61 16.63 8.03 14.30
N GLN A 62 16.53 7.18 15.28
CA GLN A 62 16.85 7.47 16.68
C GLN A 62 16.86 6.21 17.57
N SER A 63 17.26 6.24 18.87
CA SER A 63 17.12 5.16 19.87
C SER A 63 15.66 5.02 20.36
N TRP A 64 15.26 3.86 20.87
CA TRP A 64 13.87 3.59 21.27
C TRP A 64 13.37 4.50 22.40
N LYS A 65 12.12 4.92 22.30
CA LYS A 65 11.32 5.56 23.33
C LYS A 65 9.90 4.98 23.26
N ALA A 66 9.26 4.78 24.40
CA ALA A 66 7.86 4.36 24.43
C ALA A 66 6.90 5.45 23.91
N THR A 67 7.30 6.72 24.02
CA THR A 67 6.52 7.87 23.56
C THR A 67 7.47 8.90 22.97
N TYR A 68 7.12 9.43 21.80
CA TYR A 68 7.84 10.49 21.12
C TYR A 68 7.31 11.87 21.48
N GLY A 69 8.19 12.88 21.40
CA GLY A 69 7.92 14.27 21.68
C GLY A 69 8.27 15.20 20.51
N ASP A 70 8.23 16.51 20.77
CA ASP A 70 8.51 17.50 19.73
C ASP A 70 9.96 17.46 19.23
N GLU A 71 10.88 17.05 20.09
CA GLU A 71 12.29 16.84 19.77
C GLU A 71 12.53 15.70 18.78
N ASP A 72 11.59 14.79 18.66
CA ASP A 72 11.66 13.63 17.76
C ASP A 72 11.10 13.93 16.37
N VAL A 73 10.37 15.04 16.19
CA VAL A 73 9.67 15.37 14.94
C VAL A 73 10.65 15.55 13.78
N GLN A 74 11.65 16.43 13.94
CA GLN A 74 12.56 16.72 12.84
C GLN A 74 13.41 15.52 12.43
N PRO A 75 14.01 14.75 13.33
CA PRO A 75 14.71 13.51 12.94
C PRO A 75 13.83 12.51 12.18
N CYS A 76 12.55 12.41 12.55
CA CYS A 76 11.61 11.56 11.85
C CYS A 76 11.30 12.07 10.44
N LEU A 77 11.06 13.39 10.29
CA LEU A 77 10.82 14.02 8.98
C LEU A 77 12.03 13.87 8.06
N ASP A 78 13.25 14.08 8.57
CA ASP A 78 14.49 13.94 7.80
C ASP A 78 14.69 12.50 7.31
N TYR A 79 14.27 11.51 8.11
CA TYR A 79 14.30 10.11 7.72
C TYR A 79 13.32 9.84 6.56
N PHE A 80 12.07 10.29 6.68
CA PHE A 80 11.06 10.06 5.64
C PHE A 80 11.39 10.78 4.33
N GLU A 81 11.98 11.97 4.36
CA GLU A 81 12.44 12.66 3.16
C GLU A 81 13.49 11.85 2.41
N LYS A 82 14.47 11.30 3.13
CA LYS A 82 15.49 10.41 2.53
C LYS A 82 14.85 9.13 1.98
N LEU A 83 13.89 8.56 2.73
CA LEU A 83 13.19 7.36 2.34
C LEU A 83 12.43 7.56 1.01
N PHE A 84 11.64 8.64 0.92
CA PHE A 84 10.87 8.94 -0.28
C PHE A 84 11.77 9.23 -1.48
N THR A 85 12.86 9.97 -1.26
CA THR A 85 13.90 10.15 -2.31
C THR A 85 14.39 8.80 -2.83
N ALA A 86 14.68 7.85 -1.93
CA ALA A 86 15.23 6.55 -2.32
C ALA A 86 14.22 5.68 -3.09
N ILE A 87 12.99 5.55 -2.60
CA ILE A 87 11.99 4.62 -3.18
C ILE A 87 11.36 5.14 -4.48
N THR A 88 11.59 6.41 -4.83
CA THR A 88 11.13 7.02 -6.09
C THR A 88 12.26 7.39 -7.06
N ASP A 89 13.48 6.97 -6.76
CA ASP A 89 14.63 7.26 -7.64
C ASP A 89 14.66 6.32 -8.85
N HIS A 90 13.92 6.69 -9.89
CA HIS A 90 13.89 5.95 -11.16
C HIS A 90 15.28 5.80 -11.78
N SER A 91 16.20 6.75 -11.56
CA SER A 91 17.56 6.68 -12.12
C SER A 91 18.38 5.55 -11.52
N GLN A 92 18.06 5.14 -10.31
CA GLN A 92 18.65 4.00 -9.62
C GLN A 92 17.74 2.74 -9.59
N GLY A 93 16.59 2.78 -10.26
CA GLY A 93 15.73 1.62 -10.46
C GLY A 93 14.58 1.46 -9.47
N ALA A 94 14.32 2.42 -8.59
CA ALA A 94 13.21 2.39 -7.64
C ALA A 94 11.97 3.08 -8.20
N TYR A 95 10.83 2.37 -8.25
CA TYR A 95 9.62 2.79 -8.94
C TYR A 95 8.36 2.69 -8.06
N CYS A 96 8.46 3.02 -6.77
CA CYS A 96 7.25 3.14 -5.95
C CYS A 96 6.40 4.33 -6.41
N ASN A 97 5.05 4.14 -6.42
CA ASN A 97 4.09 5.20 -6.67
C ASN A 97 3.04 5.31 -5.55
N VAL A 98 3.10 4.49 -4.51
CA VAL A 98 2.24 4.58 -3.33
C VAL A 98 3.04 4.31 -2.05
N PHE A 99 2.63 4.99 -0.98
CA PHE A 99 3.18 4.79 0.36
C PHE A 99 2.06 4.62 1.38
N ARG A 100 2.12 3.56 2.19
CA ARG A 100 1.19 3.34 3.29
C ARG A 100 1.77 3.91 4.57
N LEU A 101 1.16 4.99 5.09
CA LEU A 101 1.58 5.72 6.27
C LEU A 101 0.82 5.25 7.51
N HIS A 102 1.54 4.79 8.52
CA HIS A 102 0.98 4.47 9.81
C HIS A 102 0.91 5.72 10.70
N LEU A 103 -0.25 5.97 11.26
CA LEU A 103 -0.34 6.74 12.48
C LEU A 103 0.02 5.80 13.64
N ASP A 104 0.92 6.21 14.53
CA ASP A 104 1.50 5.27 15.50
C ASP A 104 1.15 5.63 16.95
N PRO A 105 0.86 4.64 17.82
CA PRO A 105 0.58 4.86 19.23
C PRO A 105 1.69 5.59 19.98
N CYS A 106 2.96 5.42 19.60
CA CYS A 106 4.10 6.14 20.21
C CYS A 106 3.98 7.66 20.11
N TRP A 107 3.25 8.17 19.12
CA TRP A 107 2.98 9.60 18.96
C TRP A 107 1.64 10.02 19.54
N THR A 108 0.64 9.13 19.52
CA THR A 108 -0.74 9.46 19.86
C THR A 108 -1.14 9.09 21.27
N ASN A 109 -0.39 8.20 21.93
CA ASN A 109 -0.62 7.87 23.34
C ASN A 109 -0.07 8.95 24.28
N ASP A 110 -0.79 9.21 25.36
CA ASP A 110 -0.41 10.10 26.44
C ASP A 110 0.21 9.28 27.57
N PRO A 111 1.52 9.42 27.86
CA PRO A 111 2.17 8.67 28.92
C PRO A 111 1.68 9.03 30.33
N ALA A 112 0.98 10.16 30.48
CA ALA A 112 0.36 10.54 31.76
C ALA A 112 -0.96 9.78 32.02
N LYS A 113 -1.56 9.17 31.00
CA LYS A 113 -2.74 8.32 31.20
C LYS A 113 -2.34 6.91 31.68
N PRO A 114 -3.07 6.34 32.63
CA PRO A 114 -2.80 4.97 33.05
C PRO A 114 -3.05 3.98 31.91
N LEU A 115 -2.16 3.02 31.77
CA LEU A 115 -2.43 1.84 30.94
C LEU A 115 -3.48 0.97 31.66
N VAL A 116 -4.59 0.72 31.00
CA VAL A 116 -5.67 -0.13 31.51
C VAL A 116 -5.72 -1.41 30.69
N GLY A 117 -5.59 -2.54 31.36
CA GLY A 117 -5.52 -3.84 30.71
C GLY A 117 -4.13 -4.22 30.22
N GLU A 118 -4.07 -5.19 29.34
CA GLU A 118 -2.84 -5.68 28.72
C GLU A 118 -2.29 -4.66 27.72
N GLY A 119 -0.99 -4.41 27.75
CA GLY A 119 -0.32 -3.51 26.81
C GLY A 119 -0.28 -4.08 25.39
N GLY A 120 0.14 -3.26 24.43
CA GLY A 120 0.28 -3.63 23.02
C GLY A 120 -0.38 -2.63 22.09
N GLU A 121 -0.20 -2.81 20.79
CA GLU A 121 -0.71 -1.89 19.77
C GLU A 121 -2.25 -1.85 19.69
N HIS A 122 -2.93 -2.88 20.18
CA HIS A 122 -4.39 -2.95 20.26
C HIS A 122 -4.99 -2.17 21.45
N ASN A 123 -4.14 -1.69 22.37
CA ASN A 123 -4.60 -1.00 23.58
C ASN A 123 -4.77 0.50 23.33
N ILE A 124 -6.01 0.98 23.42
CA ILE A 124 -6.39 2.38 23.20
C ILE A 124 -6.55 3.20 24.50
N SER A 125 -6.29 2.62 25.69
CA SER A 125 -6.54 3.30 26.98
C SER A 125 -5.72 4.56 27.16
N GLN A 126 -4.52 4.62 26.58
CA GLN A 126 -3.64 5.78 26.61
C GLN A 126 -3.83 6.72 25.42
N PHE A 127 -4.69 6.41 24.45
CA PHE A 127 -4.93 7.30 23.33
C PHE A 127 -5.33 8.70 23.75
N SER A 128 -4.77 9.71 23.08
CA SER A 128 -5.01 11.12 23.33
C SER A 128 -5.35 11.84 22.01
N SER A 129 -6.60 12.29 21.91
CA SER A 129 -7.04 13.06 20.76
C SER A 129 -6.31 14.39 20.60
N SER A 130 -5.86 15.00 21.70
CA SER A 130 -5.04 16.21 21.66
C SER A 130 -3.64 15.95 21.11
N ARG A 131 -3.03 14.80 21.45
CA ARG A 131 -1.76 14.39 20.85
C ARG A 131 -1.92 14.04 19.39
N LEU A 132 -2.99 13.33 19.01
CA LEU A 132 -3.30 13.08 17.61
C LEU A 132 -3.38 14.38 16.81
N THR A 133 -4.15 15.38 17.28
CA THR A 133 -4.25 16.69 16.62
C THR A 133 -2.89 17.38 16.52
N ARG A 134 -2.09 17.35 17.60
CA ARG A 134 -0.76 17.95 17.62
C ARG A 134 0.17 17.35 16.60
N TYR A 135 0.30 16.01 16.60
CA TYR A 135 1.25 15.32 15.71
C TYR A 135 0.71 15.09 14.31
N TRP A 136 -0.62 15.15 14.11
CA TRP A 136 -1.14 15.33 12.77
C TRP A 136 -0.57 16.60 12.12
N ALA A 137 -0.66 17.73 12.81
CA ALA A 137 -0.21 19.00 12.23
C ALA A 137 1.33 19.12 12.11
N ARG A 138 2.09 18.51 13.03
CA ARG A 138 3.54 18.71 13.13
C ARG A 138 4.37 17.61 12.45
N LEU A 139 3.81 16.43 12.31
CA LEU A 139 4.50 15.26 11.79
C LEU A 139 3.76 14.62 10.61
N TYR A 140 2.60 14.03 10.84
CA TYR A 140 1.95 13.18 9.85
C TYR A 140 1.55 13.90 8.57
N SER A 141 0.98 15.12 8.69
CA SER A 141 0.69 15.92 7.51
C SER A 141 1.96 16.31 6.74
N LYS A 142 3.09 16.48 7.43
CA LYS A 142 4.37 16.79 6.78
C LYS A 142 4.99 15.58 6.09
N ILE A 143 4.89 14.40 6.68
CA ILE A 143 5.27 13.14 6.01
C ILE A 143 4.39 12.95 4.77
N MET A 144 3.08 13.13 4.88
CA MET A 144 2.13 13.04 3.77
C MET A 144 2.48 14.05 2.65
N GLU A 145 2.69 15.33 3.00
CA GLU A 145 3.07 16.37 2.03
C GLU A 145 4.41 16.06 1.33
N SER A 146 5.40 15.54 2.06
CA SER A 146 6.67 15.08 1.49
C SER A 146 6.47 13.89 0.52
N ALA A 147 5.68 12.88 0.89
CA ALA A 147 5.36 11.76 0.01
C ALA A 147 4.71 12.24 -1.31
N LEU A 148 3.72 13.14 -1.22
CA LEU A 148 3.05 13.73 -2.37
C LEU A 148 4.03 14.52 -3.26
N ALA A 149 4.99 15.26 -2.67
CA ALA A 149 6.01 15.99 -3.40
C ALA A 149 6.96 15.07 -4.19
N HIS A 150 7.09 13.81 -3.76
CA HIS A 150 7.84 12.76 -4.46
C HIS A 150 6.97 11.94 -5.44
N GLY A 151 5.71 12.34 -5.69
CA GLY A 151 4.82 11.64 -6.62
C GLY A 151 4.23 10.34 -6.07
N LEU A 152 4.20 10.17 -4.75
CA LEU A 152 3.62 9.01 -4.08
C LEU A 152 2.17 9.28 -3.68
N TYR A 153 1.24 8.43 -4.10
CA TYR A 153 -0.07 8.35 -3.47
C TYR A 153 0.09 7.87 -2.02
N VAL A 154 -0.79 8.33 -1.13
CA VAL A 154 -0.68 7.98 0.29
C VAL A 154 -1.91 7.23 0.76
N VAL A 155 -1.70 6.10 1.46
CA VAL A 155 -2.73 5.37 2.21
C VAL A 155 -2.45 5.59 3.69
N ILE A 156 -3.37 6.22 4.41
CA ILE A 156 -3.22 6.48 5.84
C ILE A 156 -4.03 5.47 6.63
N ARG A 157 -3.41 4.77 7.58
CA ARG A 157 -4.11 3.90 8.53
C ARG A 157 -4.10 4.47 9.95
N PRO A 158 -5.08 4.11 10.81
CA PRO A 158 -5.16 4.61 12.19
C PRO A 158 -4.04 4.05 13.06
N PRO A 159 -3.79 4.62 14.26
CA PRO A 159 -2.78 4.10 15.16
C PRO A 159 -3.12 2.71 15.72
N GLY A 160 -2.13 1.83 15.73
CA GLY A 160 -2.22 0.49 16.30
C GLY A 160 -2.98 -0.53 15.45
N VAL A 161 -3.28 -1.65 16.03
CA VAL A 161 -4.03 -2.76 15.43
C VAL A 161 -5.37 -2.97 16.14
N CYS A 162 -6.31 -3.64 15.48
CA CYS A 162 -7.60 -3.95 16.11
C CYS A 162 -7.44 -4.93 17.29
N PRO A 163 -8.21 -4.77 18.37
CA PRO A 163 -8.37 -5.82 19.35
C PRO A 163 -8.89 -7.13 18.73
N ASN A 164 -8.54 -8.27 19.34
CA ASN A 164 -8.95 -9.60 18.85
C ASN A 164 -10.45 -9.75 18.59
N THR A 165 -11.26 -9.05 19.35
CA THR A 165 -12.72 -9.01 19.17
C THR A 165 -13.21 -7.58 19.37
N ILE A 166 -13.87 -7.05 18.35
CA ILE A 166 -14.52 -5.74 18.37
C ILE A 166 -16.02 -5.90 18.15
N LYS A 167 -16.80 -4.95 18.65
CA LYS A 167 -18.27 -4.99 18.61
C LYS A 167 -18.85 -3.65 18.15
N VAL A 168 -19.94 -3.74 17.44
CA VAL A 168 -20.72 -2.55 17.06
C VAL A 168 -21.05 -1.72 18.31
N GLY A 169 -20.67 -0.45 18.31
CA GLY A 169 -20.90 0.49 19.41
C GLY A 169 -19.88 0.42 20.56
N ASP A 170 -18.84 -0.40 20.46
CA ASP A 170 -17.81 -0.50 21.50
C ASP A 170 -16.84 0.70 21.51
N ASP A 171 -15.94 0.69 22.50
CA ASP A 171 -14.94 1.76 22.65
C ASP A 171 -13.98 1.84 21.45
N TYR A 172 -13.70 0.71 20.78
CA TYR A 172 -12.81 0.71 19.64
C TYR A 172 -13.47 1.34 18.40
N GLN A 173 -14.75 1.10 18.15
CA GLN A 173 -15.50 1.81 17.09
C GLN A 173 -15.54 3.32 17.38
N ASN A 174 -15.76 3.72 18.64
CA ASN A 174 -15.77 5.13 19.04
C ASN A 174 -14.37 5.76 18.92
N TYR A 175 -13.32 5.01 19.22
CA TYR A 175 -11.94 5.42 18.98
C TYR A 175 -11.67 5.71 17.51
N LEU A 176 -12.03 4.79 16.60
CA LEU A 176 -11.86 5.00 15.16
C LEU A 176 -12.66 6.21 14.64
N LYS A 177 -13.91 6.38 15.10
CA LYS A 177 -14.70 7.59 14.80
C LYS A 177 -14.01 8.86 15.28
N THR A 178 -13.34 8.82 16.43
CA THR A 178 -12.59 9.96 16.96
C THR A 178 -11.36 10.25 16.12
N VAL A 179 -10.57 9.23 15.77
CA VAL A 179 -9.38 9.37 14.93
C VAL A 179 -9.76 10.00 13.58
N TRP A 180 -10.67 9.38 12.87
CA TRP A 180 -11.07 9.83 11.53
C TRP A 180 -11.86 11.14 11.58
N GLY A 181 -12.72 11.31 12.60
CA GLY A 181 -13.48 12.53 12.82
C GLY A 181 -12.60 13.78 13.07
N GLN A 182 -11.36 13.60 13.54
CA GLN A 182 -10.40 14.70 13.69
C GLN A 182 -9.58 14.92 12.42
N ILE A 183 -9.00 13.86 11.87
CA ILE A 183 -8.06 13.95 10.75
C ILE A 183 -8.75 14.43 9.48
N THR A 184 -9.96 13.94 9.20
CA THR A 184 -10.68 14.28 7.97
C THR A 184 -11.24 15.69 7.92
N LYS A 185 -11.24 16.42 9.06
CA LYS A 185 -11.51 17.87 9.09
C LYS A 185 -10.30 18.71 8.66
N ALA A 186 -9.11 18.12 8.62
CA ALA A 186 -7.93 18.87 8.28
C ALA A 186 -7.96 19.30 6.79
N LYS A 187 -7.86 20.61 6.57
CA LYS A 187 -7.91 21.20 5.23
C LYS A 187 -6.87 20.58 4.28
N VAL A 188 -5.65 20.34 4.78
CA VAL A 188 -4.57 19.73 4.00
C VAL A 188 -4.94 18.33 3.49
N LEU A 189 -5.70 17.56 4.26
CA LEU A 189 -6.16 16.23 3.82
C LEU A 189 -7.27 16.36 2.76
N GLN A 190 -8.23 17.27 2.97
CA GLN A 190 -9.33 17.48 2.03
C GLN A 190 -8.84 18.02 0.68
N GLU A 191 -7.87 18.93 0.68
CA GLU A 191 -7.27 19.49 -0.54
C GLU A 191 -6.47 18.45 -1.34
N ASN A 192 -6.02 17.38 -0.70
CA ASN A 192 -5.28 16.29 -1.32
C ASN A 192 -6.10 15.00 -1.47
N ALA A 193 -7.42 15.06 -1.37
CA ALA A 193 -8.30 13.90 -1.38
C ALA A 193 -8.19 13.02 -2.65
N GLY A 194 -7.73 13.57 -3.77
CA GLY A 194 -7.46 12.79 -4.98
C GLY A 194 -6.17 11.97 -4.95
N HIS A 195 -5.27 12.26 -4.00
CA HIS A 195 -3.95 11.62 -3.90
C HIS A 195 -3.74 10.90 -2.58
N VAL A 196 -4.63 11.12 -1.62
CA VAL A 196 -4.58 10.52 -0.29
C VAL A 196 -5.85 9.72 -0.05
N SER A 197 -5.68 8.52 0.46
CA SER A 197 -6.76 7.60 0.81
C SER A 197 -6.65 7.18 2.27
N ILE A 198 -7.73 6.62 2.81
CA ILE A 198 -7.85 6.23 4.22
C ILE A 198 -8.13 4.74 4.30
N GLU A 199 -7.33 4.01 5.07
CA GLU A 199 -7.60 2.63 5.49
C GLU A 199 -8.24 2.65 6.87
N LEU A 200 -9.49 2.20 6.98
CA LEU A 200 -10.34 2.44 8.17
C LEU A 200 -9.79 1.87 9.47
N ALA A 201 -9.17 0.70 9.42
CA ALA A 201 -8.59 0.00 10.58
C ALA A 201 -7.54 -1.01 10.12
N ASN A 202 -6.66 -1.43 11.03
CA ASN A 202 -5.66 -2.46 10.78
C ASN A 202 -6.05 -3.78 11.44
N GLU A 203 -6.18 -4.84 10.65
CA GLU A 203 -6.32 -6.23 11.07
C GLU A 203 -7.49 -6.54 12.02
N PRO A 204 -8.74 -6.24 11.66
CA PRO A 204 -9.88 -6.77 12.39
C PRO A 204 -9.86 -8.31 12.36
N ILE A 205 -10.00 -8.95 13.53
CA ILE A 205 -10.01 -10.42 13.59
C ILE A 205 -11.45 -10.93 13.68
N LYS A 206 -12.17 -10.55 14.74
CA LYS A 206 -13.57 -10.93 14.98
C LYS A 206 -14.41 -9.68 15.17
N VAL A 207 -15.43 -9.51 14.34
CA VAL A 207 -16.38 -8.40 14.45
C VAL A 207 -17.75 -8.95 14.83
N ARG A 208 -18.35 -8.40 15.88
CA ARG A 208 -19.60 -8.87 16.47
C ARG A 208 -20.65 -7.76 16.47
N LEU A 209 -21.92 -8.14 16.54
CA LEU A 209 -22.99 -7.21 16.84
C LEU A 209 -22.86 -6.63 18.26
N ALA A 210 -23.59 -5.57 18.57
CA ALA A 210 -23.57 -4.89 19.88
C ALA A 210 -23.85 -5.85 21.05
N ASN A 211 -24.71 -6.86 20.85
CA ASN A 211 -25.01 -7.88 21.86
C ASN A 211 -23.95 -8.99 21.96
N GLY A 212 -22.87 -8.92 21.14
CA GLY A 212 -21.79 -9.90 21.11
C GLY A 212 -22.04 -11.11 20.21
N SER A 213 -23.17 -11.23 19.54
CA SER A 213 -23.45 -12.33 18.62
C SER A 213 -22.70 -12.18 17.28
N GLU A 214 -22.48 -13.30 16.60
CA GLU A 214 -21.98 -13.32 15.22
C GLU A 214 -23.09 -12.93 14.24
N SER A 215 -22.73 -12.20 13.20
CA SER A 215 -23.63 -11.88 12.10
C SER A 215 -22.83 -11.48 10.87
N ASN A 216 -23.34 -11.82 9.69
CA ASN A 216 -22.78 -11.34 8.42
C ASN A 216 -22.95 -9.81 8.24
N THR A 217 -23.86 -9.17 8.97
CA THR A 217 -24.00 -7.70 8.92
C THR A 217 -22.99 -6.97 9.80
N ALA A 218 -22.34 -7.69 10.76
CA ALA A 218 -21.50 -7.05 11.79
C ALA A 218 -20.34 -6.21 11.21
N MET A 219 -19.75 -6.64 10.10
CA MET A 219 -18.69 -5.90 9.41
C MET A 219 -19.21 -4.56 8.90
N ARG A 220 -20.30 -4.56 8.15
CA ARG A 220 -20.94 -3.33 7.67
C ARG A 220 -21.39 -2.45 8.83
N ASP A 221 -22.10 -3.02 9.81
CA ASP A 221 -22.67 -2.27 10.93
C ASP A 221 -21.58 -1.64 11.82
N PHE A 222 -20.37 -2.22 11.81
CA PHE A 222 -19.21 -1.64 12.49
C PHE A 222 -18.55 -0.52 11.68
N PHE A 223 -18.29 -0.73 10.38
CA PHE A 223 -17.49 0.20 9.58
C PHE A 223 -18.31 1.31 8.90
N GLN A 224 -19.57 1.08 8.55
CA GLN A 224 -20.41 2.12 7.93
C GLN A 224 -20.48 3.42 8.74
N PRO A 225 -20.73 3.40 10.07
CA PRO A 225 -20.76 4.65 10.84
C PRO A 225 -19.42 5.39 10.92
N ILE A 226 -18.30 4.72 10.60
CA ILE A 226 -16.99 5.37 10.50
C ILE A 226 -16.85 6.05 9.13
N VAL A 227 -17.29 5.38 8.05
CA VAL A 227 -17.38 5.96 6.71
C VAL A 227 -18.26 7.21 6.73
N ASP A 228 -19.43 7.14 7.37
CA ASP A 228 -20.35 8.28 7.48
C ASP A 228 -19.68 9.49 8.15
N VAL A 229 -18.95 9.29 9.25
CA VAL A 229 -18.18 10.37 9.92
C VAL A 229 -17.13 10.99 8.98
N ILE A 230 -16.46 10.20 8.18
CA ILE A 230 -15.46 10.67 7.20
C ILE A 230 -16.13 11.53 6.13
N ARG A 231 -17.25 11.07 5.57
CA ARG A 231 -17.99 11.76 4.53
C ARG A 231 -18.69 13.02 5.04
N ASP A 232 -19.27 12.98 6.23
CA ASP A 232 -19.88 14.14 6.90
C ASP A 232 -18.87 15.27 7.15
N ASN A 233 -17.59 14.95 7.31
CA ASN A 233 -16.52 15.93 7.41
C ASN A 233 -16.09 16.52 6.04
N GLY A 234 -16.62 16.01 4.93
CA GLY A 234 -16.32 16.51 3.57
C GLY A 234 -15.10 15.89 2.91
N PHE A 235 -14.52 14.82 3.46
CA PHE A 235 -13.45 14.09 2.78
C PHE A 235 -14.00 13.26 1.63
N THR A 236 -13.53 13.53 0.40
CA THR A 236 -14.01 12.90 -0.84
C THR A 236 -13.07 11.82 -1.39
N GLY A 237 -11.89 11.63 -0.79
CA GLY A 237 -10.90 10.65 -1.24
C GLY A 237 -11.34 9.20 -1.04
N ILE A 238 -10.56 8.29 -1.55
CA ILE A 238 -10.84 6.85 -1.49
C ILE A 238 -10.76 6.35 -0.05
N ILE A 239 -11.72 5.50 0.33
CA ILE A 239 -11.74 4.77 1.60
C ILE A 239 -11.46 3.30 1.33
N TRP A 240 -10.48 2.74 2.05
CA TRP A 240 -10.13 1.33 2.02
C TRP A 240 -10.74 0.63 3.23
N VAL A 241 -11.63 -0.31 2.98
CA VAL A 241 -12.40 -1.03 4.00
C VAL A 241 -11.71 -2.35 4.33
N PRO A 242 -11.37 -2.63 5.60
CA PRO A 242 -10.73 -3.88 5.98
C PRO A 242 -11.75 -5.03 6.08
N GLY A 243 -11.28 -6.26 5.83
CA GLY A 243 -12.00 -7.50 6.12
C GLY A 243 -11.75 -8.02 7.52
N SER A 244 -12.47 -9.08 7.93
CA SER A 244 -12.18 -9.82 9.15
C SER A 244 -11.01 -10.81 8.96
N GLY A 245 -10.63 -11.56 10.03
CA GLY A 245 -9.57 -12.56 9.96
C GLY A 245 -8.23 -11.99 9.55
N TRP A 246 -7.77 -10.91 10.20
CA TRP A 246 -6.55 -10.16 9.86
C TRP A 246 -6.57 -9.60 8.42
N GLN A 247 -7.71 -9.03 8.00
CA GLN A 247 -7.90 -8.51 6.63
C GLN A 247 -7.75 -9.57 5.52
N SER A 248 -8.21 -10.80 5.76
CA SER A 248 -8.18 -11.88 4.78
C SER A 248 -9.56 -12.39 4.33
N ASN A 249 -10.64 -11.98 5.00
CA ASN A 249 -11.99 -12.49 4.73
C ASN A 249 -13.01 -11.36 4.49
N TYR A 250 -13.57 -11.32 3.29
CA TYR A 250 -14.51 -10.29 2.81
C TYR A 250 -15.88 -10.88 2.44
N ILE A 251 -16.13 -12.16 2.70
CA ILE A 251 -17.40 -12.84 2.39
C ILE A 251 -18.62 -12.06 2.91
N PRO A 252 -18.60 -11.47 4.12
CA PRO A 252 -19.75 -10.70 4.61
C PRO A 252 -20.15 -9.51 3.74
N TYR A 253 -19.19 -8.86 3.07
CA TYR A 253 -19.45 -7.70 2.23
C TYR A 253 -20.06 -8.04 0.87
N ASP A 254 -19.95 -9.28 0.41
CA ASP A 254 -20.62 -9.74 -0.80
C ASP A 254 -22.16 -9.60 -0.71
N THR A 255 -22.70 -9.83 0.48
CA THR A 255 -24.14 -9.69 0.74
C THR A 255 -24.51 -8.36 1.40
N TYR A 256 -23.62 -7.82 2.24
CA TYR A 256 -23.87 -6.62 3.05
C TYR A 256 -22.74 -5.60 2.83
N PRO A 257 -22.64 -5.00 1.62
CA PRO A 257 -21.57 -4.05 1.29
C PRO A 257 -21.68 -2.74 2.08
N ILE A 258 -20.57 -2.03 2.14
CA ILE A 258 -20.54 -0.63 2.56
C ILE A 258 -21.31 0.22 1.52
N GLN A 259 -22.00 1.23 2.00
CA GLN A 259 -22.72 2.21 1.17
C GLN A 259 -21.86 3.46 1.00
N ASP A 260 -21.11 3.52 -0.07
CA ASP A 260 -20.27 4.64 -0.48
C ASP A 260 -19.93 4.50 -1.96
N ASP A 261 -19.68 5.61 -2.66
CA ASP A 261 -19.39 5.60 -4.10
C ASP A 261 -17.89 5.63 -4.42
N ASN A 262 -17.01 5.90 -3.43
CA ASN A 262 -15.57 6.04 -3.65
C ASN A 262 -14.75 5.24 -2.64
N PHE A 263 -14.94 3.90 -2.64
CA PHE A 263 -14.24 3.00 -1.74
C PHE A 263 -13.77 1.72 -2.44
N GLY A 264 -12.78 1.08 -1.84
CA GLY A 264 -12.29 -0.25 -2.17
C GLY A 264 -11.97 -1.05 -0.92
N TYR A 265 -11.31 -2.19 -1.06
CA TYR A 265 -11.00 -3.05 0.07
C TYR A 265 -9.49 -3.20 0.27
N ALA A 266 -9.06 -3.05 1.54
CA ALA A 266 -7.68 -3.27 1.96
C ALA A 266 -7.50 -4.71 2.44
N VAL A 267 -6.59 -5.45 1.81
CA VAL A 267 -6.36 -6.88 2.03
C VAL A 267 -4.95 -7.08 2.57
N HIS A 268 -4.75 -8.07 3.46
CA HIS A 268 -3.43 -8.58 3.82
C HIS A 268 -3.21 -9.95 3.18
N CYS A 269 -1.98 -10.22 2.77
CA CYS A 269 -1.65 -11.45 2.04
C CYS A 269 -0.27 -11.94 2.46
N TYR A 270 -0.24 -12.97 3.31
CA TYR A 270 1.00 -13.56 3.81
C TYR A 270 1.15 -15.01 3.38
N PRO A 271 2.38 -15.56 3.33
CA PRO A 271 2.61 -16.98 3.10
C PRO A 271 1.78 -17.84 4.07
N GLY A 272 1.13 -18.87 3.53
CA GLY A 272 0.18 -19.71 4.27
C GLY A 272 -1.28 -19.30 4.11
N TRP A 273 -1.57 -18.06 3.68
CA TRP A 273 -2.94 -17.60 3.45
C TRP A 273 -3.43 -17.93 2.03
N TYR A 274 -4.72 -17.92 1.82
CA TYR A 274 -5.35 -18.18 0.51
C TYR A 274 -4.89 -19.51 -0.12
N ASP A 275 -4.78 -20.56 0.71
CA ASP A 275 -4.31 -21.89 0.26
C ASP A 275 -2.90 -21.87 -0.39
N SER A 276 -2.09 -20.87 -0.10
CA SER A 276 -0.72 -20.75 -0.65
C SER A 276 0.25 -21.82 -0.11
N GLY A 277 -0.17 -22.62 0.86
CA GLY A 277 0.67 -23.61 1.51
C GLY A 277 1.40 -23.05 2.74
N SER A 278 2.36 -23.79 3.27
CA SER A 278 3.20 -23.32 4.37
C SER A 278 4.14 -22.20 3.90
N ASN A 279 4.62 -21.39 4.83
CA ASN A 279 5.63 -20.37 4.59
C ASN A 279 7.00 -20.89 4.12
N ASN A 280 7.19 -22.22 4.06
CA ASN A 280 8.36 -22.87 3.48
C ASN A 280 8.10 -23.43 2.07
N ASN A 281 6.99 -23.04 1.43
CA ASN A 281 6.55 -23.68 0.22
C ASN A 281 6.92 -22.85 -1.02
N ASP A 282 8.03 -23.25 -1.68
CA ASP A 282 8.41 -22.70 -2.98
C ASP A 282 7.56 -23.20 -4.14
N ASN A 283 6.63 -24.12 -3.90
CA ASN A 283 5.78 -24.74 -4.89
C ASN A 283 4.32 -24.32 -4.75
N THR A 284 4.06 -23.07 -4.43
CA THR A 284 2.69 -22.54 -4.32
C THR A 284 1.94 -22.71 -5.66
N ASP A 285 0.83 -23.46 -5.62
CA ASP A 285 -0.06 -23.57 -6.76
C ASP A 285 -0.81 -22.26 -6.96
N LYS A 286 -0.39 -21.48 -7.94
CA LYS A 286 -0.94 -20.17 -8.25
C LYS A 286 -2.42 -20.19 -8.63
N ALA A 287 -2.91 -21.27 -9.27
CA ALA A 287 -4.32 -21.39 -9.63
C ALA A 287 -5.18 -21.69 -8.40
N LYS A 288 -4.67 -22.52 -7.49
CA LYS A 288 -5.32 -22.82 -6.21
C LYS A 288 -5.36 -21.57 -5.32
N MET A 289 -4.25 -20.83 -5.22
CA MET A 289 -4.19 -19.59 -4.48
C MET A 289 -5.14 -18.53 -5.03
N LEU A 290 -5.21 -18.35 -6.36
CA LEU A 290 -6.18 -17.46 -6.99
C LEU A 290 -7.63 -17.86 -6.69
N ALA A 291 -7.96 -19.15 -6.76
CA ALA A 291 -9.29 -19.64 -6.45
C ALA A 291 -9.67 -19.39 -4.98
N ALA A 292 -8.72 -19.57 -4.05
CA ALA A 292 -8.92 -19.28 -2.63
C ALA A 292 -9.06 -17.78 -2.37
N PHE A 293 -8.24 -16.95 -3.03
CA PHE A 293 -8.35 -15.50 -2.95
C PHE A 293 -9.74 -15.03 -3.41
N LYS A 294 -10.19 -15.44 -4.58
CA LYS A 294 -11.53 -15.12 -5.10
C LYS A 294 -12.66 -15.56 -4.17
N ARG A 295 -12.53 -16.70 -3.53
CA ARG A 295 -13.53 -17.22 -2.57
C ARG A 295 -13.58 -16.41 -1.28
N GLN A 296 -12.42 -15.95 -0.76
CA GLN A 296 -12.34 -15.21 0.50
C GLN A 296 -12.51 -13.70 0.32
N VAL A 297 -12.22 -13.19 -0.88
CA VAL A 297 -12.32 -11.77 -1.27
C VAL A 297 -13.28 -11.65 -2.47
N PRO A 298 -14.55 -12.08 -2.38
CA PRO A 298 -15.49 -12.09 -3.51
C PRO A 298 -15.74 -10.67 -4.07
N VAL A 299 -15.50 -9.66 -3.28
CA VAL A 299 -15.65 -8.23 -3.65
C VAL A 299 -14.64 -7.72 -4.70
N TYR A 300 -13.70 -8.55 -5.15
CA TYR A 300 -12.69 -8.20 -6.16
C TYR A 300 -13.30 -7.86 -7.53
N ASP A 301 -14.50 -8.34 -7.84
CA ASP A 301 -15.16 -8.08 -9.11
C ASP A 301 -16.07 -6.85 -9.09
N THR A 302 -16.35 -6.30 -7.91
CA THR A 302 -17.18 -5.10 -7.73
C THR A 302 -16.38 -3.85 -7.35
N ASN A 303 -15.27 -4.00 -6.62
CA ASN A 303 -14.47 -2.91 -6.10
C ASN A 303 -12.96 -3.14 -6.34
N PRO A 304 -12.14 -2.07 -6.39
CA PRO A 304 -10.70 -2.21 -6.43
C PRO A 304 -10.17 -2.78 -5.12
N ILE A 305 -9.08 -3.51 -5.22
CA ILE A 305 -8.37 -4.11 -4.09
C ILE A 305 -7.02 -3.42 -3.93
N ILE A 306 -6.63 -3.17 -2.69
CA ILE A 306 -5.24 -2.90 -2.34
C ILE A 306 -4.76 -3.93 -1.32
N VAL A 307 -3.68 -4.63 -1.62
CA VAL A 307 -3.00 -5.48 -0.63
C VAL A 307 -2.06 -4.57 0.15
N THR A 308 -2.49 -4.14 1.33
CA THR A 308 -1.77 -3.16 2.15
C THR A 308 -0.63 -3.77 2.95
N GLU A 309 -0.63 -5.09 3.12
CA GLU A 309 0.51 -5.83 3.67
C GLU A 309 0.74 -7.14 2.93
N ILE A 310 1.95 -7.30 2.42
CA ILE A 310 2.46 -8.54 1.83
C ILE A 310 3.96 -8.64 2.05
N ASP A 311 4.45 -9.86 2.30
CA ASP A 311 5.86 -10.14 2.57
C ASP A 311 6.24 -11.55 2.10
N TRP A 312 7.46 -11.71 1.59
CA TRP A 312 8.13 -12.99 1.31
C TRP A 312 9.65 -12.80 1.31
N SER A 313 10.19 -12.41 2.43
CA SER A 313 11.64 -12.22 2.60
C SER A 313 12.39 -13.57 2.64
N PRO A 314 13.66 -13.61 2.24
CA PRO A 314 14.48 -14.79 2.43
C PRO A 314 14.72 -15.04 3.92
N ASN A 315 14.92 -16.30 4.25
CA ASN A 315 15.25 -16.69 5.61
C ASN A 315 16.58 -16.07 6.04
N LYS A 316 16.59 -15.44 7.20
CA LYS A 316 17.85 -15.02 7.85
C LYS A 316 18.38 -16.17 8.69
N PRO A 317 19.70 -16.42 8.67
CA PRO A 317 20.30 -17.42 9.56
C PRO A 317 19.88 -17.20 11.02
N GLY A 318 19.33 -18.23 11.64
CA GLY A 318 18.85 -18.19 13.02
C GLY A 318 17.41 -17.75 13.20
N GLU A 319 16.70 -17.35 12.15
CA GLU A 319 15.26 -17.16 12.18
C GLU A 319 14.53 -18.47 11.90
N GLY A 320 13.52 -18.77 12.72
CA GLY A 320 12.73 -20.00 12.61
C GLY A 320 11.91 -20.24 13.87
N HIS A 321 11.37 -21.44 13.96
CA HIS A 321 10.58 -21.88 15.11
C HIS A 321 10.83 -23.36 15.38
N TYR A 322 10.50 -23.81 16.58
CA TYR A 322 10.46 -25.24 16.89
C TYR A 322 9.12 -25.82 16.46
N ASP A 323 9.15 -26.94 15.72
CA ASP A 323 7.95 -27.69 15.35
C ASP A 323 7.35 -28.41 16.58
N GLU A 324 6.23 -29.08 16.39
CA GLU A 324 5.55 -29.86 17.44
C GLU A 324 6.39 -31.04 17.98
N HIS A 325 7.47 -31.40 17.30
CA HIS A 325 8.42 -32.44 17.69
C HIS A 325 9.71 -31.89 18.33
N GLY A 326 9.80 -30.55 18.48
CA GLY A 326 10.97 -29.89 19.06
C GLY A 326 12.16 -29.72 18.10
N ASN A 327 11.98 -29.92 16.80
CA ASN A 327 13.00 -29.67 15.81
C ASN A 327 12.97 -28.20 15.37
N TRP A 328 14.16 -27.60 15.15
CA TRP A 328 14.25 -26.25 14.62
C TRP A 328 13.89 -26.24 13.13
N VAL A 329 12.87 -25.49 12.77
CA VAL A 329 12.45 -25.25 11.39
C VAL A 329 12.79 -23.82 11.04
N ASN A 330 13.61 -23.62 10.02
CA ASN A 330 13.89 -22.29 9.49
C ASN A 330 12.63 -21.72 8.85
N SER A 331 12.36 -20.44 9.09
CA SER A 331 11.27 -19.73 8.42
C SER A 331 11.72 -19.31 7.04
N ASN A 332 11.35 -20.09 6.02
CA ASN A 332 11.53 -19.71 4.62
C ASN A 332 10.19 -19.29 4.07
N TYR A 333 10.14 -18.10 3.52
CA TYR A 333 8.97 -17.66 2.76
C TYR A 333 9.08 -18.15 1.31
N GLY A 334 7.94 -18.34 0.66
CA GLY A 334 7.93 -18.52 -0.77
C GLY A 334 8.56 -17.30 -1.46
N THR A 335 9.23 -17.52 -2.56
CA THR A 335 9.99 -16.48 -3.24
C THR A 335 9.38 -16.09 -4.57
N TRP A 336 9.65 -14.88 -4.98
CA TRP A 336 9.33 -14.38 -6.29
C TRP A 336 10.51 -14.62 -7.23
N GLY A 337 10.64 -15.77 -7.76
CA GLY A 337 11.76 -16.07 -8.60
C GLY A 337 11.43 -16.18 -10.07
N THR A 338 12.17 -17.02 -10.72
CA THR A 338 11.83 -17.49 -12.06
C THR A 338 10.54 -18.27 -12.04
N ALA A 339 9.87 -18.42 -13.17
CA ALA A 339 8.64 -19.21 -13.29
C ALA A 339 8.79 -20.68 -12.86
N THR A 340 10.02 -21.14 -12.67
CA THR A 340 10.36 -22.50 -12.26
C THR A 340 10.42 -22.71 -10.74
N THR A 341 10.59 -21.62 -9.97
CA THR A 341 10.66 -21.66 -8.49
C THR A 341 9.43 -21.07 -7.85
N SER A 342 8.32 -21.01 -8.58
CA SER A 342 7.07 -20.33 -8.26
C SER A 342 6.68 -20.36 -6.78
N GLY A 343 7.37 -19.58 -5.99
CA GLY A 343 7.04 -19.34 -4.61
C GLY A 343 5.80 -18.47 -4.47
N PHE A 344 5.54 -18.08 -3.23
CA PHE A 344 4.41 -17.24 -2.87
C PHE A 344 4.33 -15.94 -3.70
N GLY A 345 5.46 -15.25 -3.90
CA GLY A 345 5.52 -14.02 -4.69
C GLY A 345 5.07 -14.19 -6.14
N ASN A 346 5.48 -15.29 -6.81
CA ASN A 346 5.03 -15.62 -8.16
C ASN A 346 3.53 -15.92 -8.21
N ALA A 347 3.01 -16.61 -7.21
CA ALA A 347 1.59 -16.90 -7.11
C ALA A 347 0.77 -15.63 -6.88
N PHE A 348 1.26 -14.73 -6.04
CA PHE A 348 0.63 -13.42 -5.85
C PHE A 348 0.67 -12.56 -7.13
N ARG A 349 1.80 -12.52 -7.83
CA ARG A 349 1.89 -11.83 -9.13
C ARG A 349 0.86 -12.38 -10.12
N TYR A 350 0.65 -13.69 -10.13
CA TYR A 350 -0.38 -14.30 -10.98
C TYR A 350 -1.80 -13.83 -10.62
N ILE A 351 -2.10 -13.64 -9.31
CA ILE A 351 -3.37 -13.05 -8.86
C ILE A 351 -3.48 -11.61 -9.37
N HIS A 352 -2.48 -10.80 -9.09
CA HIS A 352 -2.39 -9.39 -9.48
C HIS A 352 -2.62 -9.21 -10.99
N ASP A 353 -1.85 -9.93 -11.82
CA ASP A 353 -1.92 -9.82 -13.30
C ASP A 353 -3.23 -10.37 -13.86
N THR A 354 -3.83 -11.39 -13.20
CA THR A 354 -5.08 -11.99 -13.64
C THR A 354 -6.28 -11.12 -13.33
N LEU A 355 -6.31 -10.47 -12.16
CA LEU A 355 -7.43 -9.62 -11.75
C LEU A 355 -7.32 -8.21 -12.34
N GLY A 356 -6.11 -7.66 -12.44
CA GLY A 356 -5.84 -6.37 -13.08
C GLY A 356 -6.35 -5.15 -12.29
N ASN A 357 -6.85 -5.34 -11.06
CA ASN A 357 -7.39 -4.30 -10.19
C ASN A 357 -6.83 -4.38 -8.76
N VAL A 358 -5.71 -5.05 -8.60
CA VAL A 358 -5.06 -5.27 -7.29
C VAL A 358 -3.83 -4.39 -7.20
N SER A 359 -3.88 -3.39 -6.34
CA SER A 359 -2.71 -2.59 -5.93
C SER A 359 -1.99 -3.26 -4.76
N MET A 360 -0.75 -2.86 -4.43
CA MET A 360 -0.03 -3.45 -3.30
C MET A 360 0.97 -2.51 -2.63
N THR A 361 1.20 -2.74 -1.34
CA THR A 361 2.36 -2.23 -0.59
C THR A 361 3.06 -3.39 0.12
N LEU A 362 4.39 -3.49 -0.03
CA LEU A 362 5.19 -4.38 0.81
C LEU A 362 5.10 -3.94 2.28
N GLN A 363 5.09 -4.90 3.18
CA GLN A 363 4.91 -4.72 4.64
C GLN A 363 6.06 -3.92 5.30
N GLY A 364 7.08 -3.55 4.56
CA GLY A 364 8.16 -2.69 5.05
C GLY A 364 9.06 -2.21 3.93
N THR A 365 9.58 -0.99 4.07
CA THR A 365 10.50 -0.43 3.08
C THR A 365 11.81 -1.23 3.00
N GLY A 366 12.27 -1.80 4.12
CA GLY A 366 13.44 -2.69 4.16
C GLY A 366 13.25 -4.03 3.45
N LEU A 367 12.04 -4.33 2.97
CA LEU A 367 11.76 -5.47 2.09
C LEU A 367 11.93 -5.10 0.60
N TYR A 368 11.92 -3.81 0.27
CA TYR A 368 12.06 -3.30 -1.08
C TYR A 368 13.49 -2.86 -1.40
N ILE A 369 14.07 -1.99 -0.57
CA ILE A 369 15.43 -1.47 -0.72
C ILE A 369 16.28 -1.76 0.52
N ASP A 370 17.60 -1.84 0.32
CA ASP A 370 18.59 -1.81 1.38
C ASP A 370 18.72 -0.38 1.93
N ILE A 371 17.86 -0.06 2.91
CA ILE A 371 17.79 1.29 3.48
C ILE A 371 19.10 1.67 4.17
N ASP A 372 19.75 0.75 4.86
CA ASP A 372 20.96 1.05 5.62
C ASP A 372 22.08 1.44 4.67
N LYS A 373 22.23 0.75 3.56
CA LYS A 373 23.17 1.12 2.51
C LYS A 373 22.85 2.47 1.88
N TYR A 374 21.57 2.75 1.63
CA TYR A 374 21.17 4.04 1.10
C TYR A 374 21.49 5.18 2.08
N LEU A 375 21.20 5.03 3.36
CA LEU A 375 21.50 6.03 4.38
C LEU A 375 23.01 6.32 4.51
N ASP A 376 23.85 5.31 4.31
CA ASP A 376 25.31 5.42 4.40
C ASP A 376 25.94 5.98 3.12
N SER A 377 25.45 5.65 1.94
CA SER A 377 26.14 5.89 0.67
C SER A 377 25.33 6.64 -0.39
N GLY A 378 24.02 6.82 -0.20
CA GLY A 378 23.10 7.34 -1.22
C GLY A 378 22.83 6.38 -2.38
N ILE A 379 23.31 5.12 -2.29
CA ILE A 379 23.11 4.11 -3.33
C ILE A 379 21.82 3.36 -3.06
N VAL A 380 20.88 3.45 -4.02
CA VAL A 380 19.64 2.66 -4.01
C VAL A 380 19.91 1.30 -4.66
N GLN A 381 19.64 0.25 -3.94
CA GLN A 381 19.68 -1.12 -4.44
C GLN A 381 18.55 -1.94 -3.82
N PRO A 382 18.10 -3.03 -4.49
CA PRO A 382 17.08 -3.89 -3.91
C PRO A 382 17.52 -4.47 -2.57
N ALA A 383 16.56 -4.63 -1.66
CA ALA A 383 16.77 -5.45 -0.46
C ALA A 383 17.15 -6.88 -0.91
N PHE A 384 18.04 -7.51 -0.13
CA PHE A 384 18.52 -8.87 -0.40
C PHE A 384 19.22 -9.02 -1.78
N GLN A 385 19.96 -8.01 -2.19
CA GLN A 385 20.65 -7.99 -3.49
C GLN A 385 21.45 -9.27 -3.73
N GLY A 386 21.32 -9.83 -4.93
CA GLY A 386 21.95 -11.10 -5.31
C GLY A 386 21.16 -12.35 -4.92
N VAL A 387 20.00 -12.18 -4.29
CA VAL A 387 19.02 -13.25 -4.04
C VAL A 387 17.85 -13.02 -4.98
N ASP A 388 17.95 -13.52 -6.20
CA ASP A 388 17.03 -13.26 -7.31
C ASP A 388 15.54 -13.50 -6.99
N GLU A 389 15.26 -14.30 -6.00
CA GLU A 389 13.92 -14.74 -5.62
C GLU A 389 13.34 -13.95 -4.45
N ALA A 390 14.13 -13.09 -3.82
CA ALA A 390 13.68 -12.27 -2.70
C ALA A 390 12.74 -11.15 -3.15
N CYS A 391 11.84 -10.73 -2.26
CA CYS A 391 10.87 -9.68 -2.57
C CYS A 391 11.49 -8.37 -3.06
N GLY A 392 12.65 -7.98 -2.55
CA GLY A 392 13.35 -6.77 -2.98
C GLY A 392 13.74 -6.83 -4.45
N GLU A 393 14.51 -7.83 -4.87
CA GLU A 393 14.92 -8.02 -6.27
C GLU A 393 13.70 -8.17 -7.20
N ALA A 394 12.73 -8.96 -6.80
CA ALA A 394 11.55 -9.22 -7.59
C ALA A 394 10.69 -7.96 -7.79
N CYS A 395 10.40 -7.24 -6.71
CA CYS A 395 9.57 -6.03 -6.78
C CYS A 395 10.29 -4.86 -7.46
N PHE A 396 11.61 -4.76 -7.35
CA PHE A 396 12.38 -3.79 -8.13
C PHE A 396 12.15 -3.95 -9.62
N LYS A 397 12.25 -5.19 -10.12
CA LYS A 397 11.98 -5.52 -11.53
C LYS A 397 10.51 -5.29 -11.89
N TRP A 398 9.62 -5.77 -11.05
CA TRP A 398 8.17 -5.73 -11.30
C TRP A 398 7.61 -4.30 -11.32
N TYR A 399 7.94 -3.48 -10.33
CA TYR A 399 7.43 -2.10 -10.26
C TYR A 399 7.93 -1.28 -11.45
N LYS A 400 9.20 -1.47 -11.85
CA LYS A 400 9.76 -0.89 -13.06
C LYS A 400 9.04 -1.33 -14.33
N GLU A 401 8.89 -2.65 -14.54
CA GLU A 401 8.19 -3.20 -15.69
C GLU A 401 6.77 -2.66 -15.81
N PHE A 402 6.07 -2.56 -14.68
CA PHE A 402 4.70 -2.05 -14.64
C PHE A 402 4.65 -0.54 -14.96
N TYR A 403 5.56 0.25 -14.42
CA TYR A 403 5.68 1.67 -14.72
C TYR A 403 5.98 1.90 -16.20
N GLU A 404 6.98 1.26 -16.76
CA GLU A 404 7.36 1.37 -18.17
C GLU A 404 6.22 0.93 -19.09
N ALA A 405 5.48 -0.12 -18.73
CA ALA A 405 4.33 -0.58 -19.49
C ALA A 405 3.17 0.45 -19.45
N SER A 406 2.95 1.11 -18.32
CA SER A 406 1.90 2.12 -18.17
C SER A 406 2.20 3.42 -18.91
N THR A 407 3.48 3.80 -18.99
CA THR A 407 3.94 5.03 -19.66
C THR A 407 4.14 4.84 -21.17
N SER A 408 4.44 3.62 -21.63
CA SER A 408 4.62 3.33 -23.07
C SER A 408 3.33 3.35 -23.90
N VAL A 409 2.18 3.49 -23.28
CA VAL A 409 0.85 3.48 -23.96
C VAL A 409 0.42 4.86 -24.43
N GLU A 410 1.06 5.95 -24.02
CA GLU A 410 0.69 7.32 -24.42
C GLU A 410 1.06 7.73 -25.85
N GLY A 411 1.60 6.84 -26.67
CA GLY A 411 2.09 7.18 -28.01
C GLY A 411 1.51 6.40 -29.19
N VAL A 412 0.45 5.60 -29.01
CA VAL A 412 -0.14 4.85 -30.14
C VAL A 412 -1.52 5.41 -30.48
N GLU A 413 -1.56 6.55 -31.17
CA GLU A 413 -2.67 6.86 -32.07
C GLU A 413 -2.71 5.78 -33.16
N LEU A 414 -3.78 4.99 -33.17
CA LEU A 414 -3.99 3.91 -34.15
C LEU A 414 -4.48 4.43 -35.51
N ASP A 415 -4.05 5.59 -35.94
CA ASP A 415 -4.39 6.17 -37.25
C ASP A 415 -3.41 5.73 -38.37
N ASP A 416 -2.60 4.68 -38.12
CA ASP A 416 -1.78 4.10 -39.18
C ASP A 416 -2.60 3.11 -40.02
N PRO A 417 -2.92 3.43 -41.26
CA PRO A 417 -3.71 2.57 -42.15
C PRO A 417 -3.02 1.25 -42.49
N THR A 418 -1.78 1.02 -42.05
CA THR A 418 -1.06 -0.26 -42.24
C THR A 418 -1.46 -1.33 -41.20
N MET A 419 -2.29 -0.99 -40.20
CA MET A 419 -2.67 -1.90 -39.11
C MET A 419 -3.89 -2.81 -39.41
N SER A 420 -4.41 -2.83 -40.61
CA SER A 420 -5.57 -3.68 -40.97
C SER A 420 -5.31 -5.20 -40.87
N SER A 421 -4.04 -5.61 -40.68
CA SER A 421 -3.62 -7.03 -40.53
C SER A 421 -3.14 -7.37 -39.10
N ALA A 422 -3.27 -6.49 -38.12
CA ALA A 422 -2.76 -6.76 -36.79
C ALA A 422 -3.49 -7.93 -36.10
N LYS A 423 -2.71 -8.84 -35.52
CA LYS A 423 -3.23 -9.98 -34.73
C LYS A 423 -3.15 -9.62 -33.26
N ILE A 424 -4.24 -9.84 -32.53
CA ILE A 424 -4.35 -9.53 -31.10
C ILE A 424 -4.29 -10.84 -30.31
N PHE A 425 -3.47 -10.85 -29.24
CA PHE A 425 -3.26 -12.00 -28.38
C PHE A 425 -3.46 -11.61 -26.91
N ASP A 426 -3.90 -12.53 -26.08
CA ASP A 426 -3.82 -12.37 -24.62
C ASP A 426 -2.37 -12.57 -24.12
N LEU A 427 -2.16 -12.36 -22.82
CA LEU A 427 -0.83 -12.53 -22.20
C LEU A 427 -0.31 -13.98 -22.27
N GLN A 428 -1.18 -14.96 -22.52
CA GLN A 428 -0.84 -16.36 -22.72
C GLN A 428 -0.53 -16.70 -24.18
N GLY A 429 -0.54 -15.69 -25.07
CA GLY A 429 -0.27 -15.85 -26.49
C GLY A 429 -1.44 -16.44 -27.30
N ARG A 430 -2.64 -16.52 -26.73
CA ARG A 430 -3.84 -16.97 -27.46
C ARG A 430 -4.42 -15.81 -28.24
N ARG A 431 -4.80 -16.07 -29.50
CA ARG A 431 -5.44 -15.06 -30.34
C ARG A 431 -6.83 -14.72 -29.78
N ILE A 432 -7.09 -13.43 -29.61
CA ILE A 432 -8.35 -12.90 -29.10
C ILE A 432 -8.96 -11.92 -30.11
N ASP A 433 -10.26 -11.65 -29.98
CA ASP A 433 -10.94 -10.67 -30.83
C ASP A 433 -10.80 -9.22 -30.27
N ALA A 434 -11.21 -8.26 -31.08
CA ALA A 434 -11.14 -6.84 -30.76
C ALA A 434 -12.04 -6.40 -29.58
N ASN A 435 -12.95 -7.27 -29.11
CA ASN A 435 -13.87 -6.98 -28.00
C ASN A 435 -13.36 -7.53 -26.65
N HIS A 436 -12.18 -8.14 -26.64
CA HIS A 436 -11.60 -8.67 -25.41
C HIS A 436 -11.35 -7.56 -24.40
N LYS A 437 -11.77 -7.77 -23.14
CA LYS A 437 -11.48 -6.87 -22.02
C LYS A 437 -10.23 -7.36 -21.31
N GLY A 438 -9.25 -6.47 -21.11
CA GLY A 438 -8.02 -6.78 -20.42
C GLY A 438 -6.76 -6.45 -21.21
N ILE A 439 -5.63 -6.94 -20.73
CA ILE A 439 -4.31 -6.71 -21.35
C ILE A 439 -4.17 -7.58 -22.60
N CYS A 440 -3.75 -6.99 -23.71
CA CYS A 440 -3.52 -7.73 -24.94
C CYS A 440 -2.19 -7.38 -25.59
N ILE A 441 -1.66 -8.32 -26.38
CA ILE A 441 -0.46 -8.14 -27.20
C ILE A 441 -0.91 -7.97 -28.66
N ILE A 442 -0.53 -6.86 -29.28
CA ILE A 442 -0.77 -6.64 -30.71
C ILE A 442 0.52 -6.93 -31.48
N LYS A 443 0.43 -7.81 -32.46
CA LYS A 443 1.55 -8.17 -33.36
C LYS A 443 1.19 -7.76 -34.77
N SER A 444 1.99 -6.85 -35.36
CA SER A 444 1.93 -6.52 -36.78
C SER A 444 3.09 -7.19 -37.53
N ASP A 445 2.95 -7.42 -38.81
CA ASP A 445 3.99 -8.05 -39.63
C ASP A 445 5.29 -7.21 -39.59
N GLY A 446 6.33 -7.77 -38.97
CA GLY A 446 7.69 -7.21 -38.91
C GLY A 446 8.14 -6.66 -37.56
N MET A 447 7.26 -6.28 -36.66
CA MET A 447 7.64 -5.83 -35.28
C MET A 447 6.58 -6.23 -34.26
N GLY A 448 6.97 -7.03 -33.28
CA GLY A 448 6.11 -7.27 -32.11
C GLY A 448 6.07 -6.02 -31.23
N LYS A 449 4.94 -5.35 -31.16
CA LYS A 449 4.68 -4.30 -30.15
C LYS A 449 3.81 -4.88 -29.04
N LYS A 450 4.27 -4.75 -27.79
CA LYS A 450 3.49 -5.08 -26.62
C LYS A 450 2.61 -3.87 -26.32
N VAL A 451 1.30 -4.01 -26.40
CA VAL A 451 0.36 -2.93 -26.07
C VAL A 451 -0.51 -3.39 -24.91
N LEU A 452 -0.47 -2.68 -23.81
CA LEU A 452 -1.35 -2.86 -22.67
C LEU A 452 -2.61 -2.03 -22.87
N LYS A 453 -3.79 -2.66 -22.92
CA LYS A 453 -5.06 -1.95 -23.03
C LYS A 453 -6.04 -2.45 -21.97
N THR A 454 -6.58 -1.55 -21.18
CA THR A 454 -7.51 -1.85 -20.08
C THR A 454 -8.98 -1.60 -20.40
N SER A 455 -9.32 -1.08 -21.57
CA SER A 455 -10.71 -0.88 -22.02
C SER A 455 -10.87 -1.38 -23.44
N LYS A 456 -12.12 -1.78 -23.83
CA LYS A 456 -12.49 -2.38 -25.12
C LYS A 456 -11.56 -1.98 -26.27
N CYS A 457 -10.92 -2.96 -26.91
CA CYS A 457 -10.24 -2.77 -28.18
C CYS A 457 -11.26 -2.31 -29.23
N ASN A 458 -11.52 -1.02 -29.37
CA ASN A 458 -12.27 -0.51 -30.50
C ASN A 458 -11.29 -0.28 -31.65
N ILE A 459 -11.17 -1.27 -32.53
CA ILE A 459 -10.61 -1.06 -33.86
C ILE A 459 -11.80 -0.65 -34.72
N ARG A 460 -11.84 0.58 -35.14
CA ARG A 460 -12.69 1.02 -36.26
C ARG A 460 -11.97 0.85 -37.57
#